data_0a26195572a0f59156447ccb524a90b2
#
_entry.id   0a26195572a0f59156447ccb524a90b2
#
_cell.length_a   1.000
_cell.length_b   1.000
_cell.length_c   1.000
_cell.angle_alpha   90.00
_cell.angle_beta   90.00
_cell.angle_gamma   90.00
#
_symmetry.space_group_name_H-M   'P 1'
#
loop_
_entity.id
_entity.type
_entity.pdbx_description
1 polymer ?
#
loop_
_entity_poly.entity_id
_entity_poly.type
_entity_poly.pdbx_seq_one_letter_code
_entity_poly.pdbx_strand_id
1 'polypeptide(L)'
;MKITYITGNWAKVKSAKQILEPLGIEVYNVKMGTTEIQADTVEEVAIHSAKEASEKLKCSTLKNDTGLFIEELRRISRTIYTLCRWKNSEKTGVLKLLEGKENRKAMFIEAYAYCEYGKEPKVFKSITKGTIANKKSGKYGWSWDYIFIPDGYEIPMGNFPDEERFAMWNNDGLKELAKYLKKNEN
;
A
#
# COMPACT_ATOMS: atom_id res chain seq x y z
N MET A 1 20.25 12.64 1.26
CA MET A 1 19.57 12.22 0.01
C MET A 1 18.13 12.68 0.00
N LYS A 2 17.56 12.96 -1.20
CA LYS A 2 16.15 13.38 -1.35
C LYS A 2 15.41 12.40 -2.27
N ILE A 3 14.13 12.13 -1.94
CA ILE A 3 13.24 11.30 -2.78
C ILE A 3 11.90 12.00 -2.95
N THR A 4 11.38 12.02 -4.18
CA THR A 4 10.06 12.61 -4.47
C THR A 4 8.99 11.55 -4.43
N TYR A 5 8.15 11.54 -3.39
CA TYR A 5 7.07 10.58 -3.24
C TYR A 5 5.78 11.07 -3.88
N ILE A 6 5.32 10.35 -4.91
CA ILE A 6 4.15 10.69 -5.70
C ILE A 6 2.93 10.01 -5.11
N THR A 7 2.21 10.73 -4.27
CA THR A 7 0.97 10.23 -3.66
C THR A 7 0.08 11.36 -3.17
N GLY A 8 -1.25 11.18 -3.26
CA GLY A 8 -2.24 12.04 -2.61
C GLY A 8 -2.63 11.57 -1.20
N ASN A 9 -2.13 10.40 -0.75
CA ASN A 9 -2.49 9.79 0.51
C ASN A 9 -1.52 10.24 1.62
N TRP A 10 -2.00 11.07 2.55
CA TRP A 10 -1.21 11.61 3.66
C TRP A 10 -0.65 10.53 4.59
N ALA A 11 -1.39 9.41 4.78
CA ALA A 11 -0.94 8.32 5.64
C ALA A 11 0.29 7.61 5.05
N LYS A 12 0.31 7.40 3.74
CA LYS A 12 1.49 6.87 3.04
C LYS A 12 2.70 7.79 3.18
N VAL A 13 2.48 9.10 3.06
CA VAL A 13 3.54 10.10 3.29
C VAL A 13 4.07 10.02 4.71
N LYS A 14 3.16 9.96 5.71
CA LYS A 14 3.54 9.86 7.12
C LYS A 14 4.38 8.62 7.39
N SER A 15 3.95 7.44 6.94
CA SER A 15 4.70 6.19 7.09
C SER A 15 6.08 6.26 6.43
N ALA A 16 6.16 6.78 5.20
CA ALA A 16 7.44 6.90 4.50
C ALA A 16 8.40 7.85 5.25
N LYS A 17 7.92 8.99 5.72
CA LYS A 17 8.73 9.93 6.51
C LYS A 17 9.23 9.31 7.80
N GLN A 18 8.35 8.65 8.56
CA GLN A 18 8.73 7.98 9.82
C GLN A 18 9.84 6.94 9.65
N ILE A 19 9.95 6.31 8.48
CA ILE A 19 10.92 5.25 8.22
C ILE A 19 12.18 5.79 7.53
N LEU A 20 12.03 6.69 6.57
CA LEU A 20 13.13 7.14 5.71
C LEU A 20 13.87 8.34 6.29
N GLU A 21 13.18 9.33 6.88
CA GLU A 21 13.82 10.55 7.38
C GLU A 21 14.81 10.30 8.54
N PRO A 22 14.53 9.39 9.52
CA PRO A 22 15.55 9.03 10.54
C PRO A 22 16.80 8.40 9.96
N LEU A 23 16.73 7.89 8.73
CA LEU A 23 17.85 7.31 8.00
C LEU A 23 18.57 8.31 7.09
N GLY A 24 18.24 9.61 7.18
CA GLY A 24 18.85 10.67 6.38
C GLY A 24 18.28 10.82 4.95
N ILE A 25 17.14 10.18 4.67
CA ILE A 25 16.47 10.25 3.36
C ILE A 25 15.25 11.17 3.48
N GLU A 26 15.38 12.39 2.99
CA GLU A 26 14.31 13.41 3.02
C GLU A 26 13.20 13.06 2.01
N VAL A 27 11.93 13.05 2.47
CA VAL A 27 10.78 12.69 1.65
C VAL A 27 9.99 13.92 1.24
N TYR A 28 10.06 14.28 -0.03
CA TYR A 28 9.22 15.30 -0.65
C TYR A 28 7.94 14.67 -1.20
N ASN A 29 6.80 15.22 -0.84
CA ASN A 29 5.52 14.76 -1.36
C ASN A 29 5.05 15.64 -2.51
N VAL A 30 4.74 15.01 -3.63
CA VAL A 30 4.11 15.67 -4.78
C VAL A 30 2.79 14.97 -5.11
N LYS A 31 1.71 15.74 -5.14
CA LYS A 31 0.40 15.27 -5.60
C LYS A 31 0.35 15.40 -7.12
N MET A 32 0.62 14.33 -7.82
CA MET A 32 0.54 14.26 -9.28
C MET A 32 -0.23 13.01 -9.69
N GLY A 33 -1.14 13.15 -10.64
CA GLY A 33 -1.79 12.01 -11.30
C GLY A 33 -0.80 11.30 -12.22
N THR A 34 -0.80 9.98 -12.16
CA THR A 34 -0.14 9.09 -13.12
C THR A 34 -1.20 8.22 -13.80
N THR A 35 -0.89 7.71 -14.98
CA THR A 35 -1.77 6.78 -15.68
C THR A 35 -1.97 5.52 -14.83
N GLU A 36 -3.21 5.22 -14.48
CA GLU A 36 -3.55 3.98 -13.78
C GLU A 36 -3.77 2.88 -14.80
N ILE A 37 -2.72 2.11 -15.08
CA ILE A 37 -2.83 0.93 -15.93
C ILE A 37 -3.58 -0.19 -15.21
N GLN A 38 -4.24 -1.05 -15.98
CA GLN A 38 -4.70 -2.34 -15.50
C GLN A 38 -3.57 -3.35 -15.65
N ALA A 39 -3.23 -4.03 -14.57
CA ALA A 39 -2.18 -5.03 -14.54
C ALA A 39 -2.53 -6.15 -13.54
N ASP A 40 -1.87 -7.29 -13.67
CA ASP A 40 -2.11 -8.45 -12.81
C ASP A 40 -1.53 -8.28 -11.41
N THR A 41 -0.51 -7.44 -11.26
CA THR A 41 0.22 -7.23 -10.02
C THR A 41 0.27 -5.75 -9.61
N VAL A 42 0.37 -5.49 -8.31
CA VAL A 42 0.59 -4.13 -7.78
C VAL A 42 1.97 -3.59 -8.14
N GLU A 43 2.92 -4.49 -8.35
CA GLU A 43 4.28 -4.17 -8.78
C GLU A 43 4.30 -3.52 -10.17
N GLU A 44 3.60 -4.12 -11.14
CA GLU A 44 3.52 -3.55 -12.51
C GLU A 44 2.90 -2.16 -12.52
N VAL A 45 1.86 -1.95 -11.71
CA VAL A 45 1.23 -0.64 -11.57
C VAL A 45 2.17 0.38 -10.94
N ALA A 46 2.87 -0.01 -9.88
CA ALA A 46 3.82 0.86 -9.21
C ALA A 46 5.00 1.22 -10.13
N ILE A 47 5.54 0.23 -10.86
CA ILE A 47 6.63 0.40 -11.84
C ILE A 47 6.23 1.43 -12.92
N HIS A 48 5.09 1.19 -13.58
CA HIS A 48 4.62 2.07 -14.63
C HIS A 48 4.45 3.51 -14.12
N SER A 49 3.78 3.66 -12.98
CA SER A 49 3.51 4.96 -12.40
C SER A 49 4.78 5.69 -11.92
N ALA A 50 5.78 4.97 -11.38
CA ALA A 50 7.04 5.56 -10.96
C ALA A 50 7.87 6.03 -12.15
N LYS A 51 7.92 5.23 -13.22
CA LYS A 51 8.63 5.58 -14.46
C LYS A 51 8.02 6.82 -15.11
N GLU A 52 6.70 6.83 -15.30
CA GLU A 52 5.97 7.98 -15.83
C GLU A 52 6.24 9.26 -15.01
N ALA A 53 6.21 9.14 -13.67
CA ALA A 53 6.45 10.27 -12.79
C ALA A 53 7.89 10.80 -12.90
N SER A 54 8.88 9.90 -12.95
CA SER A 54 10.31 10.28 -13.06
C SER A 54 10.59 11.00 -14.39
N GLU A 55 9.98 10.56 -15.46
CA GLU A 55 10.12 11.19 -16.79
C GLU A 55 9.47 12.59 -16.81
N LYS A 56 8.28 12.75 -16.23
CA LYS A 56 7.58 14.03 -16.15
C LYS A 56 8.30 15.06 -15.27
N LEU A 57 8.85 14.63 -14.14
CA LEU A 57 9.48 15.51 -13.16
C LEU A 57 10.99 15.63 -13.36
N LYS A 58 11.60 14.79 -14.19
CA LYS A 58 13.06 14.73 -14.46
C LYS A 58 13.88 14.58 -13.16
N CYS A 59 13.35 13.79 -12.23
CA CYS A 59 14.00 13.53 -10.94
C CYS A 59 13.70 12.11 -10.45
N SER A 60 14.39 11.72 -9.36
CA SER A 60 14.11 10.44 -8.69
C SER A 60 12.75 10.47 -8.02
N THR A 61 11.92 9.48 -8.30
CA THR A 61 10.55 9.36 -7.77
C THR A 61 10.33 8.05 -7.03
N LEU A 62 9.47 8.09 -6.04
CA LEU A 62 8.87 6.94 -5.39
C LEU A 62 7.38 6.92 -5.67
N LYS A 63 6.86 5.78 -6.07
CA LYS A 63 5.42 5.53 -6.20
C LYS A 63 5.11 4.21 -5.52
N ASN A 64 3.94 4.11 -4.89
CA ASN A 64 3.49 2.81 -4.42
C ASN A 64 2.10 2.49 -4.92
N ASP A 65 1.86 1.19 -5.09
CA ASP A 65 0.53 0.63 -5.23
C ASP A 65 0.26 -0.39 -4.13
N THR A 66 -1.02 -0.55 -3.76
CA THR A 66 -1.42 -1.42 -2.64
C THR A 66 -2.62 -2.24 -3.06
N GLY A 67 -2.53 -3.55 -2.88
CA GLY A 67 -3.61 -4.50 -3.14
C GLY A 67 -3.97 -5.32 -1.92
N LEU A 68 -5.28 -5.61 -1.75
CA LEU A 68 -5.78 -6.59 -0.80
C LEU A 68 -6.02 -7.91 -1.53
N PHE A 69 -5.43 -8.99 -1.03
CA PHE A 69 -5.56 -10.35 -1.56
C PHE A 69 -6.23 -11.22 -0.50
N ILE A 70 -7.28 -11.94 -0.90
CA ILE A 70 -8.05 -12.83 -0.02
C ILE A 70 -7.97 -14.24 -0.62
N GLU A 71 -7.44 -15.20 0.15
CA GLU A 71 -7.15 -16.55 -0.36
C GLU A 71 -8.39 -17.22 -0.95
N GLU A 72 -9.53 -17.19 -0.26
CA GLU A 72 -10.77 -17.83 -0.68
C GLU A 72 -11.32 -17.28 -1.99
N LEU A 73 -11.08 -16.00 -2.27
CA LEU A 73 -11.58 -15.33 -3.46
C LEU A 73 -10.61 -15.38 -4.63
N ARG A 74 -9.53 -16.18 -4.53
CA ARG A 74 -8.50 -16.44 -5.55
C ARG A 74 -8.27 -15.25 -6.47
N ARG A 75 -7.66 -14.17 -5.92
CA ARG A 75 -7.47 -12.86 -6.56
C ARG A 75 -8.77 -12.07 -6.72
N ILE A 76 -9.10 -11.29 -5.72
CA ILE A 76 -9.85 -10.09 -6.03
C ILE A 76 -8.85 -9.18 -6.74
N SER A 77 -8.87 -9.25 -8.07
CA SER A 77 -8.10 -8.33 -8.88
C SER A 77 -8.54 -6.90 -8.54
N ARG A 78 -7.67 -5.94 -8.82
CA ARG A 78 -7.97 -4.49 -8.73
C ARG A 78 -9.30 -4.11 -9.36
N THR A 79 -9.80 -4.88 -10.32
CA THR A 79 -11.10 -4.70 -10.97
C THR A 79 -12.27 -4.86 -10.00
N ILE A 80 -12.25 -5.85 -9.10
CA ILE A 80 -13.30 -6.01 -8.08
C ILE A 80 -13.17 -4.93 -7.00
N TYR A 81 -11.95 -4.52 -6.64
CA TYR A 81 -11.73 -3.35 -5.79
C TYR A 81 -12.41 -2.10 -6.36
N THR A 82 -12.23 -1.83 -7.65
CA THR A 82 -12.87 -0.69 -8.33
C THR A 82 -14.39 -0.84 -8.39
N LEU A 83 -14.92 -2.03 -8.70
CA LEU A 83 -16.36 -2.29 -8.73
C LEU A 83 -17.01 -2.19 -7.35
N CYS A 84 -16.31 -2.63 -6.30
CA CYS A 84 -16.78 -2.48 -4.93
C CYS A 84 -16.76 -1.01 -4.45
N ARG A 85 -15.80 -0.21 -4.90
CA ARG A 85 -15.66 1.21 -4.54
C ARG A 85 -16.79 2.10 -5.05
N TRP A 86 -17.38 1.77 -6.21
CA TRP A 86 -18.38 2.63 -6.89
C TRP A 86 -19.75 2.71 -6.19
N LYS A 87 -20.07 1.87 -5.22
CA LYS A 87 -21.41 1.80 -4.61
C LYS A 87 -21.49 2.00 -3.10
N ASN A 88 -20.57 2.68 -2.43
CA ASN A 88 -20.55 2.82 -0.96
C ASN A 88 -20.62 1.48 -0.18
N SER A 89 -20.43 0.34 -0.85
CA SER A 89 -20.63 -1.01 -0.33
C SER A 89 -19.35 -1.85 -0.27
N GLU A 90 -18.18 -1.23 -0.44
CA GLU A 90 -16.88 -1.93 -0.53
C GLU A 90 -16.70 -3.02 0.54
N LYS A 91 -16.94 -2.62 1.78
CA LYS A 91 -16.79 -3.48 2.95
C LYS A 91 -17.87 -4.52 3.05
N THR A 92 -19.09 -4.16 2.66
CA THR A 92 -20.25 -5.05 2.65
C THR A 92 -20.16 -6.06 1.50
N GLY A 93 -19.59 -5.67 0.37
CA GLY A 93 -19.36 -6.56 -0.78
C GLY A 93 -18.43 -7.71 -0.44
N VAL A 94 -17.24 -7.41 0.13
CA VAL A 94 -16.29 -8.45 0.55
C VAL A 94 -16.85 -9.34 1.63
N LEU A 95 -17.53 -8.77 2.64
CA LEU A 95 -18.17 -9.57 3.70
C LEU A 95 -19.24 -10.52 3.14
N LYS A 96 -20.05 -10.06 2.18
CA LYS A 96 -21.02 -10.90 1.48
C LYS A 96 -20.39 -12.01 0.66
N LEU A 97 -19.30 -11.72 -0.07
CA LEU A 97 -18.56 -12.73 -0.85
C LEU A 97 -17.94 -13.81 0.04
N LEU A 98 -17.66 -13.48 1.30
CA LEU A 98 -17.11 -14.38 2.30
C LEU A 98 -18.17 -14.96 3.24
N GLU A 99 -19.45 -14.76 2.98
CA GLU A 99 -20.54 -15.35 3.76
C GLU A 99 -20.53 -16.89 3.60
N GLY A 100 -20.57 -17.62 4.71
CA GLY A 100 -20.47 -19.07 4.73
C GLY A 100 -19.08 -19.65 4.40
N LYS A 101 -18.05 -18.79 4.23
CA LYS A 101 -16.66 -19.22 3.97
C LYS A 101 -15.86 -19.24 5.27
N GLU A 102 -15.17 -20.39 5.51
CA GLU A 102 -14.31 -20.54 6.70
C GLU A 102 -12.93 -19.90 6.48
N ASN A 103 -12.36 -20.04 5.28
CA ASN A 103 -11.07 -19.43 4.97
C ASN A 103 -11.24 -17.93 4.72
N ARG A 104 -10.79 -17.14 5.66
CA ARG A 104 -10.84 -15.68 5.60
C ARG A 104 -9.44 -15.05 5.57
N LYS A 105 -8.40 -15.86 5.33
CA LYS A 105 -7.02 -15.37 5.25
C LYS A 105 -6.88 -14.34 4.15
N ALA A 106 -6.19 -13.28 4.47
CA ALA A 106 -5.97 -12.15 3.58
C ALA A 106 -4.60 -11.52 3.82
N MET A 107 -4.11 -10.79 2.85
CA MET A 107 -2.90 -9.99 2.99
C MET A 107 -2.98 -8.72 2.17
N PHE A 108 -2.37 -7.66 2.68
CA PHE A 108 -2.02 -6.50 1.88
C PHE A 108 -0.63 -6.68 1.29
N ILE A 109 -0.49 -6.38 0.02
CA ILE A 109 0.80 -6.24 -0.66
C ILE A 109 0.94 -4.78 -1.05
N GLU A 110 2.02 -4.16 -0.59
CA GLU A 110 2.42 -2.81 -0.98
C GLU A 110 3.70 -2.91 -1.80
N ALA A 111 3.63 -2.48 -3.05
CA ALA A 111 4.78 -2.39 -3.94
C ALA A 111 5.27 -0.95 -3.99
N TYR A 112 6.51 -0.71 -3.59
CA TYR A 112 7.20 0.58 -3.64
C TYR A 112 8.15 0.58 -4.82
N ALA A 113 7.84 1.32 -5.87
CA ALA A 113 8.70 1.47 -7.04
C ALA A 113 9.48 2.79 -6.95
N TYR A 114 10.80 2.68 -6.87
CA TYR A 114 11.73 3.79 -6.94
C TYR A 114 12.31 3.87 -8.35
N CYS A 115 12.25 5.03 -8.96
CA CYS A 115 12.74 5.27 -10.32
C CYS A 115 13.62 6.52 -10.37
N GLU A 116 14.87 6.36 -10.70
CA GLU A 116 15.74 7.48 -11.07
C GLU A 116 15.42 7.91 -12.51
N TYR A 117 15.49 9.21 -12.78
CA TYR A 117 15.26 9.72 -14.13
C TYR A 117 16.20 9.04 -15.15
N GLY A 118 15.61 8.53 -16.21
CA GLY A 118 16.33 7.82 -17.28
C GLY A 118 16.78 6.40 -16.94
N LYS A 119 16.40 5.85 -15.77
CA LYS A 119 16.72 4.47 -15.37
C LYS A 119 15.46 3.60 -15.23
N GLU A 120 15.68 2.29 -15.15
CA GLU A 120 14.60 1.35 -14.87
C GLU A 120 14.25 1.34 -13.36
N PRO A 121 12.96 1.27 -13.03
CA PRO A 121 12.49 1.24 -11.64
C PRO A 121 13.01 0.02 -10.88
N LYS A 122 13.27 0.22 -9.58
CA LYS A 122 13.49 -0.86 -8.60
C LYS A 122 12.26 -0.98 -7.70
N VAL A 123 11.85 -2.22 -7.42
CA VAL A 123 10.65 -2.50 -6.61
C VAL A 123 11.04 -3.16 -5.30
N PHE A 124 10.41 -2.69 -4.23
CA PHE A 124 10.52 -3.21 -2.88
C PHE A 124 9.11 -3.51 -2.35
N LYS A 125 8.93 -4.56 -1.57
CA LYS A 125 7.60 -5.02 -1.14
C LYS A 125 7.46 -5.07 0.37
N SER A 126 6.28 -4.69 0.84
CA SER A 126 5.81 -4.99 2.18
C SER A 126 4.59 -5.91 2.09
N ILE A 127 4.50 -6.90 2.98
CA ILE A 127 3.36 -7.81 3.06
C ILE A 127 2.83 -7.79 4.48
N THR A 128 1.61 -7.30 4.66
CA THR A 128 0.90 -7.35 5.94
C THR A 128 -0.14 -8.46 5.88
N LYS A 129 0.11 -9.55 6.59
CA LYS A 129 -0.79 -10.71 6.66
C LYS A 129 -1.87 -10.49 7.70
N GLY A 130 -2.99 -11.21 7.55
CA GLY A 130 -4.10 -11.17 8.47
C GLY A 130 -5.33 -11.91 7.96
N THR A 131 -6.49 -11.54 8.48
CA THR A 131 -7.78 -12.16 8.14
C THR A 131 -8.85 -11.09 7.95
N ILE A 132 -9.93 -11.45 7.24
CA ILE A 132 -11.13 -10.60 7.12
C ILE A 132 -12.12 -10.97 8.23
N ALA A 133 -12.53 -10.00 9.02
CA ALA A 133 -13.53 -10.14 10.08
C ALA A 133 -14.89 -10.57 9.51
N ASN A 134 -15.73 -11.19 10.34
CA ASN A 134 -17.11 -11.55 9.96
C ASN A 134 -18.04 -10.33 9.86
N LYS A 135 -17.73 -9.27 10.59
CA LYS A 135 -18.51 -8.02 10.61
C LYS A 135 -17.59 -6.81 10.77
N LYS A 136 -18.08 -5.66 10.36
CA LYS A 136 -17.40 -4.38 10.59
C LYS A 136 -17.31 -4.06 12.07
N SER A 137 -16.17 -3.52 12.49
CA SER A 137 -16.02 -2.89 13.81
C SER A 137 -14.98 -1.77 13.79
N GLY A 138 -15.05 -0.91 14.80
CA GLY A 138 -14.13 0.20 14.97
C GLY A 138 -14.72 1.55 14.60
N LYS A 139 -14.02 2.61 15.02
CA LYS A 139 -14.37 4.03 14.80
C LYS A 139 -13.21 4.84 14.22
N TYR A 140 -12.03 4.25 14.13
CA TYR A 140 -10.82 4.90 13.61
C TYR A 140 -10.50 4.41 12.20
N GLY A 141 -9.71 5.19 11.47
CA GLY A 141 -9.25 4.83 10.15
C GLY A 141 -10.31 4.94 9.05
N TRP A 142 -10.10 4.21 7.98
CA TRP A 142 -10.96 4.22 6.80
C TRP A 142 -10.88 2.89 6.04
N SER A 143 -11.85 2.67 5.14
CA SER A 143 -11.87 1.55 4.20
C SER A 143 -11.69 0.18 4.88
N TRP A 144 -10.65 -0.53 4.56
CA TRP A 144 -10.39 -1.90 5.00
C TRP A 144 -10.10 -2.03 6.50
N ASP A 145 -9.72 -0.94 7.16
CA ASP A 145 -9.40 -0.93 8.60
C ASP A 145 -10.55 -1.50 9.44
N TYR A 146 -11.80 -1.37 8.98
CA TYR A 146 -12.97 -1.85 9.71
C TYR A 146 -13.23 -3.35 9.59
N ILE A 147 -12.53 -4.06 8.70
CA ILE A 147 -12.74 -5.50 8.47
C ILE A 147 -11.45 -6.31 8.42
N PHE A 148 -10.28 -5.68 8.30
CA PHE A 148 -9.00 -6.37 8.29
C PHE A 148 -8.43 -6.49 9.69
N ILE A 149 -8.11 -7.73 10.08
CA ILE A 149 -7.48 -8.10 11.34
C ILE A 149 -6.06 -8.53 11.02
N PRO A 150 -5.02 -7.75 11.34
CA PRO A 150 -3.63 -8.15 11.13
C PRO A 150 -3.27 -9.37 11.99
N ASP A 151 -2.28 -10.15 11.56
CA ASP A 151 -1.75 -11.25 12.36
C ASP A 151 -1.25 -10.73 13.71
N GLY A 152 -1.58 -11.48 14.78
CA GLY A 152 -1.29 -11.10 16.16
C GLY A 152 -2.35 -10.22 16.83
N TYR A 153 -3.43 -9.87 16.13
CA TYR A 153 -4.58 -9.14 16.68
C TYR A 153 -5.86 -9.97 16.56
N GLU A 154 -6.84 -9.66 17.40
CA GLU A 154 -8.13 -10.37 17.45
C GLU A 154 -9.30 -9.57 16.85
N ILE A 155 -9.11 -8.27 16.65
CA ILE A 155 -10.14 -7.34 16.18
C ILE A 155 -9.61 -6.47 15.05
N PRO A 156 -10.50 -5.94 14.18
CA PRO A 156 -10.10 -5.10 13.06
C PRO A 156 -9.30 -3.86 13.46
N MET A 157 -8.39 -3.45 12.58
CA MET A 157 -7.53 -2.27 12.73
C MET A 157 -8.32 -1.00 13.11
N GLY A 158 -9.54 -0.85 12.61
CA GLY A 158 -10.39 0.29 12.91
C GLY A 158 -10.79 0.47 14.38
N ASN A 159 -10.44 -0.47 15.25
CA ASN A 159 -10.65 -0.36 16.71
C ASN A 159 -9.48 0.36 17.41
N PHE A 160 -8.38 0.63 16.71
CA PHE A 160 -7.17 1.21 17.28
C PHE A 160 -6.93 2.63 16.77
N PRO A 161 -6.39 3.52 17.60
CA PRO A 161 -6.01 4.87 17.18
C PRO A 161 -4.87 4.83 16.13
N ASP A 162 -4.66 5.95 15.46
CA ASP A 162 -3.75 6.04 14.32
C ASP A 162 -2.33 5.53 14.62
N GLU A 163 -1.78 5.85 15.78
CA GLU A 163 -0.40 5.48 16.14
C GLU A 163 -0.22 3.96 16.21
N GLU A 164 -1.14 3.27 16.90
CA GLU A 164 -1.13 1.81 16.98
C GLU A 164 -1.39 1.19 15.62
N ARG A 165 -2.36 1.71 14.88
CA ARG A 165 -2.76 1.22 13.57
C ARG A 165 -1.64 1.34 12.54
N PHE A 166 -0.87 2.42 12.54
CA PHE A 166 0.29 2.57 11.65
C PHE A 166 1.42 1.58 11.99
N ALA A 167 1.57 1.20 13.26
CA ALA A 167 2.56 0.21 13.67
C ALA A 167 2.20 -1.24 13.24
N MET A 168 0.94 -1.51 12.91
CA MET A 168 0.49 -2.84 12.45
C MET A 168 0.92 -3.15 11.01
N TRP A 169 1.25 -2.14 10.22
CA TRP A 169 1.68 -2.33 8.84
C TRP A 169 3.12 -2.81 8.76
N ASN A 170 3.36 -3.83 7.93
CA ASN A 170 4.72 -4.21 7.58
C ASN A 170 5.36 -3.10 6.73
N ASN A 171 6.57 -2.69 7.11
CA ASN A 171 7.29 -1.61 6.44
C ASN A 171 8.62 -2.08 5.83
N ASP A 172 8.78 -3.38 5.58
CA ASP A 172 10.03 -3.95 5.10
C ASP A 172 10.42 -3.39 3.73
N GLY A 173 9.47 -3.17 2.84
CA GLY A 173 9.73 -2.56 1.54
C GLY A 173 10.36 -1.16 1.63
N LEU A 174 9.91 -0.31 2.55
CA LEU A 174 10.54 1.00 2.78
C LEU A 174 11.92 0.88 3.43
N LYS A 175 12.12 -0.08 4.33
CA LYS A 175 13.43 -0.35 4.94
C LYS A 175 14.43 -0.88 3.91
N GLU A 176 13.99 -1.77 3.01
CA GLU A 176 14.82 -2.29 1.91
C GLU A 176 15.16 -1.18 0.92
N LEU A 177 14.21 -0.32 0.57
CA LEU A 177 14.45 0.87 -0.23
C LEU A 177 15.53 1.76 0.41
N ALA A 178 15.44 2.01 1.72
CA ALA A 178 16.44 2.81 2.43
C ALA A 178 17.85 2.19 2.35
N LYS A 179 17.96 0.86 2.52
CA LYS A 179 19.24 0.13 2.37
C LYS A 179 19.79 0.27 0.95
N TYR A 180 18.92 0.12 -0.05
CA TYR A 180 19.30 0.27 -1.46
C TYR A 180 19.83 1.67 -1.76
N LEU A 181 19.12 2.71 -1.31
CA LEU A 181 19.49 4.10 -1.53
C LEU A 181 20.85 4.43 -0.88
N LYS A 182 21.05 4.01 0.37
CA LYS A 182 22.35 4.23 1.06
C LYS A 182 23.53 3.51 0.39
N LYS A 183 23.30 2.32 -0.16
CA LYS A 183 24.36 1.57 -0.86
C LYS A 183 24.79 2.23 -2.17
N ASN A 184 23.91 3.00 -2.79
CA ASN A 184 24.15 3.64 -4.09
C ASN A 184 24.43 5.15 -3.97
N GLU A 185 24.64 5.66 -2.76
CA GLU A 185 25.02 7.07 -2.49
C GLU A 185 26.54 7.32 -2.64
N ASN A 186 27.36 6.26 -2.81
CA ASN A 186 28.82 6.31 -2.96
C ASN A 186 29.27 6.34 -4.42
#